data_d87530f259c0697f33b6d96198137b4b
#
_entry.id   d87530f259c0697f33b6d96198137b4b
#
_cell.length_a   1.000
_cell.length_b   1.000
_cell.length_c   1.000
_cell.angle_alpha   90.00
_cell.angle_beta   90.00
_cell.angle_gamma   90.00
#
_symmetry.space_group_name_H-M   'P 1'
#
loop_
_entity.id
_entity.type
_entity.pdbx_description
1 polymer ?
#
loop_
_entity_poly.entity_id
_entity_poly.type
_entity_poly.pdbx_seq_one_letter_code
_entity_poly.pdbx_strand_id
1 'polypeptide(L)'
;ERIKGDLAAKDLTPEDWGGNIQMVPVSALNGDGVDKLLEAVVLESELLELTAHHEGQAQGVVIESELDKFRGPVATLLIQSGTLKLGDMVVCGASTGKVKSIIGSDATKLKTAEPSFAVEILGLNSVPNAGETFQVVKNDKEAREIAEYRENKLKDRKVLKQRDESLGNIFESMGQSNKKILNVILKSDVAGTSEAIVAALNDIGNNDASVKIVASGVGGITESDANLAVATEAMILGFNVRSDN
;
A
#
# COMPACT_ATOMS: atom_id res chain seq x y z
N GLU A 1 -10.61 -8.80 29.94
CA GLU A 1 -9.54 -8.42 30.89
C GLU A 1 -8.14 -8.66 30.28
N ARG A 2 -7.80 -9.89 29.84
CA ARG A 2 -6.48 -10.22 29.28
C ARG A 2 -6.10 -9.30 28.11
N ILE A 3 -6.99 -9.13 27.12
CA ILE A 3 -6.75 -8.26 25.94
C ILE A 3 -6.50 -6.81 26.37
N LYS A 4 -7.27 -6.28 27.32
CA LYS A 4 -7.06 -4.94 27.88
C LYS A 4 -5.67 -4.82 28.53
N GLY A 5 -5.23 -5.85 29.25
CA GLY A 5 -3.89 -5.90 29.85
C GLY A 5 -2.77 -5.90 28.81
N ASP A 6 -2.92 -6.72 27.74
CA ASP A 6 -1.95 -6.80 26.65
C ASP A 6 -1.86 -5.47 25.85
N LEU A 7 -2.99 -4.76 25.68
CA LEU A 7 -3.03 -3.45 25.06
C LEU A 7 -2.44 -2.35 25.96
N ALA A 8 -2.75 -2.37 27.26
CA ALA A 8 -2.17 -1.43 28.22
C ALA A 8 -0.64 -1.54 28.32
N ALA A 9 -0.09 -2.75 28.15
CA ALA A 9 1.36 -2.97 28.05
C ALA A 9 2.00 -2.35 26.79
N LYS A 10 1.17 -1.90 25.83
CA LYS A 10 1.54 -1.19 24.61
C LYS A 10 1.16 0.30 24.63
N ASP A 11 1.00 0.87 25.83
CA ASP A 11 0.57 2.26 26.06
C ASP A 11 -0.87 2.59 25.61
N LEU A 12 -1.69 1.57 25.33
CA LEU A 12 -3.10 1.71 25.01
C LEU A 12 -3.95 1.42 26.25
N THR A 13 -3.94 2.36 27.20
CA THR A 13 -4.66 2.19 28.47
C THR A 13 -6.14 2.53 28.29
N PRO A 14 -7.10 1.64 28.65
CA PRO A 14 -8.53 1.90 28.53
C PRO A 14 -9.00 2.98 29.51
N GLU A 15 -10.10 3.66 29.17
CA GLU A 15 -10.74 4.67 30.03
C GLU A 15 -11.12 4.11 31.40
N ASP A 16 -11.63 2.87 31.45
CA ASP A 16 -11.97 2.16 32.70
C ASP A 16 -10.80 2.06 33.69
N TRP A 17 -9.57 2.14 33.18
CA TRP A 17 -8.34 2.06 33.99
C TRP A 17 -7.64 3.41 34.13
N GLY A 18 -8.35 4.50 33.80
CA GLY A 18 -7.84 5.87 33.90
C GLY A 18 -7.02 6.34 32.70
N GLY A 19 -7.08 5.62 31.59
CA GLY A 19 -6.52 6.05 30.31
C GLY A 19 -7.49 6.92 29.49
N ASN A 20 -7.17 7.08 28.21
CA ASN A 20 -7.94 7.90 27.27
C ASN A 20 -8.42 7.10 26.04
N ILE A 21 -8.28 5.77 26.07
CA ILE A 21 -8.65 4.92 24.94
C ILE A 21 -9.99 4.27 25.19
N GLN A 22 -10.95 4.52 24.32
CA GLN A 22 -12.25 3.83 24.35
C GLN A 22 -12.07 2.39 23.84
N MET A 23 -12.57 1.42 24.60
CA MET A 23 -12.53 0.00 24.22
C MET A 23 -13.93 -0.56 24.19
N VAL A 24 -14.46 -0.82 23.00
CA VAL A 24 -15.80 -1.33 22.77
C VAL A 24 -15.73 -2.82 22.44
N PRO A 25 -16.29 -3.72 23.27
CA PRO A 25 -16.37 -5.14 22.95
C PRO A 25 -17.43 -5.36 21.85
N VAL A 26 -17.04 -6.06 20.79
CA VAL A 26 -17.91 -6.34 19.64
C VAL A 26 -17.86 -7.81 19.25
N SER A 27 -18.95 -8.32 18.68
CA SER A 27 -19.02 -9.61 17.99
C SER A 27 -19.46 -9.39 16.55
N ALA A 28 -18.54 -9.54 15.60
CA ALA A 28 -18.86 -9.42 14.18
C ALA A 28 -19.84 -10.51 13.69
N LEU A 29 -19.84 -11.68 14.36
CA LEU A 29 -20.73 -12.79 14.00
C LEU A 29 -22.18 -12.50 14.34
N ASN A 30 -22.44 -11.94 15.53
CA ASN A 30 -23.77 -11.70 16.05
C ASN A 30 -24.25 -10.24 15.86
N GLY A 31 -23.34 -9.32 15.55
CA GLY A 31 -23.62 -7.88 15.52
C GLY A 31 -23.62 -7.20 16.90
N ASP A 32 -23.34 -7.94 17.97
CA ASP A 32 -23.35 -7.37 19.32
C ASP A 32 -22.29 -6.28 19.47
N GLY A 33 -22.67 -5.13 20.01
CA GLY A 33 -21.79 -4.01 20.29
C GLY A 33 -21.39 -3.15 19.07
N VAL A 34 -21.83 -3.51 17.86
CA VAL A 34 -21.49 -2.76 16.62
C VAL A 34 -22.09 -1.35 16.67
N ASP A 35 -23.34 -1.20 17.11
CA ASP A 35 -23.99 0.10 17.23
C ASP A 35 -23.24 1.01 18.21
N LYS A 36 -22.80 0.47 19.35
CA LYS A 36 -21.99 1.22 20.33
C LYS A 36 -20.63 1.62 19.77
N LEU A 37 -20.01 0.76 18.95
CA LEU A 37 -18.77 1.10 18.25
C LEU A 37 -18.98 2.26 17.28
N LEU A 38 -20.06 2.24 16.51
CA LEU A 38 -20.40 3.32 15.57
C LEU A 38 -20.70 4.63 16.30
N GLU A 39 -21.43 4.59 17.40
CA GLU A 39 -21.67 5.75 18.26
C GLU A 39 -20.36 6.34 18.81
N ALA A 40 -19.43 5.49 19.27
CA ALA A 40 -18.13 5.92 19.75
C ALA A 40 -17.29 6.57 18.64
N VAL A 41 -17.31 6.01 17.41
CA VAL A 41 -16.63 6.60 16.25
C VAL A 41 -17.22 7.96 15.88
N VAL A 42 -18.54 8.10 15.89
CA VAL A 42 -19.22 9.39 15.62
C VAL A 42 -18.83 10.43 16.66
N LEU A 43 -18.89 10.08 17.94
CA LEU A 43 -18.54 10.98 19.04
C LEU A 43 -17.09 11.46 18.93
N GLU A 44 -16.14 10.54 18.67
CA GLU A 44 -14.74 10.88 18.52
C GLU A 44 -14.51 11.79 17.29
N SER A 45 -15.20 11.52 16.17
CA SER A 45 -15.12 12.36 14.98
C SER A 45 -15.66 13.77 15.19
N GLU A 46 -16.70 13.94 16.01
CA GLU A 46 -17.23 15.25 16.39
C GLU A 46 -16.25 16.04 17.26
N LEU A 47 -15.61 15.37 18.22
CA LEU A 47 -14.59 15.98 19.09
C LEU A 47 -13.37 16.47 18.30
N LEU A 48 -13.00 15.78 17.22
CA LEU A 48 -11.86 16.15 16.36
C LEU A 48 -12.16 17.33 15.42
N GLU A 49 -13.43 17.78 15.29
CA GLU A 49 -13.86 18.87 14.41
C GLU A 49 -13.25 18.79 12.99
N LEU A 50 -13.25 17.58 12.41
CA LEU A 50 -12.60 17.32 11.12
C LEU A 50 -13.28 18.11 10.00
N THR A 51 -12.50 18.90 9.29
CA THR A 51 -12.95 19.69 8.14
C THR A 51 -12.16 19.35 6.89
N ALA A 52 -12.80 19.43 5.72
CA ALA A 52 -12.15 19.26 4.43
C ALA A 52 -12.65 20.29 3.43
N HIS A 53 -11.77 20.73 2.53
CA HIS A 53 -12.15 21.58 1.41
C HIS A 53 -12.75 20.73 0.29
N HIS A 54 -13.98 21.03 -0.13
CA HIS A 54 -14.65 20.35 -1.23
C HIS A 54 -14.28 20.93 -2.60
N GLU A 55 -13.89 22.22 -2.63
CA GLU A 55 -13.52 22.89 -3.86
C GLU A 55 -12.05 22.67 -4.24
N GLY A 56 -11.77 22.71 -5.55
CA GLY A 56 -10.43 22.59 -6.08
C GLY A 56 -10.06 21.19 -6.57
N GLN A 57 -8.78 21.04 -6.86
CA GLN A 57 -8.20 19.79 -7.36
C GLN A 57 -8.15 18.75 -6.25
N ALA A 58 -8.61 17.54 -6.56
CA ALA A 58 -8.58 16.46 -5.59
C ALA A 58 -7.16 16.05 -5.23
N GLN A 59 -6.98 15.77 -3.95
CA GLN A 59 -5.77 15.16 -3.40
C GLN A 59 -6.12 14.19 -2.27
N GLY A 60 -5.22 13.24 -2.02
CA GLY A 60 -5.42 12.24 -1.00
C GLY A 60 -4.36 11.15 -1.06
N VAL A 61 -4.76 9.94 -0.70
CA VAL A 61 -3.84 8.82 -0.57
C VAL A 61 -4.37 7.58 -1.30
N VAL A 62 -3.46 6.77 -1.84
CA VAL A 62 -3.74 5.45 -2.40
C VAL A 62 -3.89 4.47 -1.24
N ILE A 63 -5.07 3.87 -1.08
CA ILE A 63 -5.30 2.84 -0.05
C ILE A 63 -4.76 1.50 -0.53
N GLU A 64 -5.10 1.15 -1.77
CA GLU A 64 -4.74 -0.13 -2.37
C GLU A 64 -4.65 0.00 -3.89
N SER A 65 -3.95 -0.94 -4.52
CA SER A 65 -3.85 -1.00 -5.97
C SER A 65 -3.61 -2.42 -6.44
N GLU A 66 -4.16 -2.73 -7.61
CA GLU A 66 -4.06 -4.04 -8.23
C GLU A 66 -3.86 -3.93 -9.75
N LEU A 67 -3.40 -5.00 -10.36
CA LEU A 67 -3.37 -5.15 -11.80
C LEU A 67 -4.46 -6.14 -12.23
N ASP A 68 -5.62 -5.62 -12.63
CA ASP A 68 -6.72 -6.43 -13.15
C ASP A 68 -6.43 -6.84 -14.60
N LYS A 69 -6.69 -8.11 -14.94
CA LYS A 69 -6.41 -8.67 -16.28
C LYS A 69 -7.20 -8.01 -17.40
N PHE A 70 -8.39 -7.50 -17.11
CA PHE A 70 -9.31 -6.90 -18.10
C PHE A 70 -9.36 -5.38 -18.02
N ARG A 71 -9.25 -4.85 -16.81
CA ARG A 71 -9.39 -3.41 -16.52
C ARG A 71 -8.04 -2.67 -16.52
N GLY A 72 -6.94 -3.42 -16.44
CA GLY A 72 -5.58 -2.88 -16.29
C GLY A 72 -5.29 -2.39 -14.86
N PRO A 73 -4.41 -1.39 -14.69
CA PRO A 73 -4.11 -0.84 -13.37
C PRO A 73 -5.35 -0.20 -12.74
N VAL A 74 -5.66 -0.65 -11.53
CA VAL A 74 -6.77 -0.19 -10.69
C VAL A 74 -6.19 0.35 -9.40
N ALA A 75 -6.70 1.47 -8.90
CA ALA A 75 -6.30 2.02 -7.61
C ALA A 75 -7.51 2.50 -6.81
N THR A 76 -7.54 2.17 -5.53
CA THR A 76 -8.50 2.70 -4.56
C THR A 76 -7.90 3.92 -3.90
N LEU A 77 -8.55 5.06 -4.09
CA LEU A 77 -8.12 6.37 -3.58
C LEU A 77 -9.03 6.82 -2.44
N LEU A 78 -8.46 7.26 -1.34
CA LEU A 78 -9.16 8.02 -0.31
C LEU A 78 -8.97 9.51 -0.58
N ILE A 79 -10.06 10.20 -0.89
CA ILE A 79 -10.03 11.63 -1.16
C ILE A 79 -10.00 12.38 0.17
N GLN A 80 -8.99 13.22 0.37
CA GLN A 80 -8.83 14.00 1.60
C GLN A 80 -9.22 15.47 1.41
N SER A 81 -9.10 16.00 0.19
CA SER A 81 -9.45 17.38 -0.13
C SER A 81 -9.74 17.52 -1.63
N GLY A 82 -10.55 18.52 -2.00
CA GLY A 82 -10.98 18.76 -3.37
C GLY A 82 -11.98 17.75 -3.88
N THR A 83 -12.41 17.86 -5.12
CA THR A 83 -13.35 16.96 -5.77
C THR A 83 -12.73 16.31 -6.98
N LEU A 84 -12.67 14.97 -6.98
CA LEU A 84 -12.22 14.18 -8.13
C LEU A 84 -13.34 14.07 -9.16
N LYS A 85 -13.02 14.29 -10.43
CA LYS A 85 -13.98 14.23 -11.54
C LYS A 85 -13.55 13.23 -12.59
N LEU A 86 -14.53 12.63 -13.24
CA LEU A 86 -14.28 11.81 -14.41
C LEU A 86 -13.55 12.61 -15.49
N GLY A 87 -12.44 12.09 -15.99
CA GLY A 87 -11.61 12.77 -17.00
C GLY A 87 -10.45 13.58 -16.44
N ASP A 88 -10.35 13.74 -15.13
CA ASP A 88 -9.22 14.40 -14.48
C ASP A 88 -7.91 13.66 -14.76
N MET A 89 -6.83 14.43 -14.82
CA MET A 89 -5.48 13.91 -14.92
C MET A 89 -4.92 13.77 -13.51
N VAL A 90 -4.49 12.57 -13.14
CA VAL A 90 -4.00 12.27 -11.79
C VAL A 90 -2.56 11.77 -11.80
N VAL A 91 -1.86 12.07 -10.73
CA VAL A 91 -0.55 11.51 -10.39
C VAL A 91 -0.68 10.79 -9.06
N CYS A 92 -0.40 9.48 -9.05
CA CYS A 92 -0.42 8.60 -7.88
C CYS A 92 1.00 8.08 -7.68
N GLY A 93 1.74 8.64 -6.71
CA GLY A 93 3.17 8.35 -6.59
C GLY A 93 3.93 8.71 -7.88
N ALA A 94 4.53 7.73 -8.53
CA ALA A 94 5.16 7.85 -9.85
C ALA A 94 4.25 7.43 -11.01
N SER A 95 3.04 6.90 -10.74
CA SER A 95 2.06 6.52 -11.74
C SER A 95 1.24 7.73 -12.17
N THR A 96 0.89 7.80 -13.45
CA THR A 96 0.05 8.86 -14.00
C THR A 96 -1.09 8.28 -14.81
N GLY A 97 -2.15 9.04 -14.99
CA GLY A 97 -3.21 8.62 -15.89
C GLY A 97 -4.41 9.55 -15.89
N LYS A 98 -5.27 9.35 -16.88
CA LYS A 98 -6.55 10.03 -16.98
C LYS A 98 -7.64 9.15 -16.37
N VAL A 99 -8.39 9.68 -15.43
CA VAL A 99 -9.50 8.97 -14.78
C VAL A 99 -10.57 8.61 -15.81
N LYS A 100 -10.67 7.33 -16.14
CA LYS A 100 -11.64 6.79 -17.11
C LYS A 100 -12.92 6.30 -16.44
N SER A 101 -12.85 5.93 -15.17
CA SER A 101 -13.99 5.49 -14.37
C SER A 101 -13.73 5.81 -12.90
N ILE A 102 -14.78 6.15 -12.18
CA ILE A 102 -14.80 6.28 -10.71
C ILE A 102 -15.89 5.35 -10.23
N ILE A 103 -15.56 4.44 -9.34
CA ILE A 103 -16.46 3.43 -8.80
C ILE A 103 -16.48 3.60 -7.28
N GLY A 104 -17.66 3.79 -6.71
CA GLY A 104 -17.87 3.89 -5.27
C GLY A 104 -17.78 2.54 -4.56
N SER A 105 -17.75 2.56 -3.24
CA SER A 105 -17.70 1.36 -2.40
C SER A 105 -18.91 0.42 -2.58
N ASP A 106 -20.02 0.94 -3.08
CA ASP A 106 -21.24 0.19 -3.43
C ASP A 106 -21.24 -0.32 -4.89
N ALA A 107 -20.08 -0.30 -5.56
CA ALA A 107 -19.88 -0.66 -6.96
C ALA A 107 -20.67 0.22 -7.96
N THR A 108 -21.18 1.37 -7.56
CA THR A 108 -21.83 2.33 -8.44
C THR A 108 -20.81 3.19 -9.19
N LYS A 109 -21.12 3.51 -10.46
CA LYS A 109 -20.29 4.43 -11.24
C LYS A 109 -20.64 5.87 -10.87
N LEU A 110 -19.63 6.62 -10.47
CA LEU A 110 -19.73 8.01 -10.08
C LEU A 110 -19.15 8.92 -11.17
N LYS A 111 -19.67 10.15 -11.25
CA LYS A 111 -19.08 11.21 -12.10
C LYS A 111 -18.09 12.05 -11.32
N THR A 112 -18.32 12.21 -10.02
CA THR A 112 -17.52 12.98 -9.09
C THR A 112 -17.41 12.23 -7.76
N ALA A 113 -16.32 12.46 -7.05
CA ALA A 113 -16.13 11.96 -5.69
C ALA A 113 -15.55 13.07 -4.81
N GLU A 114 -16.13 13.26 -3.64
CA GLU A 114 -15.83 14.31 -2.68
C GLU A 114 -14.87 13.83 -1.59
N PRO A 115 -14.36 14.73 -0.72
CA PRO A 115 -13.55 14.33 0.42
C PRO A 115 -14.26 13.30 1.31
N SER A 116 -13.49 12.45 1.97
CA SER A 116 -13.89 11.31 2.80
C SER A 116 -14.46 10.10 2.02
N PHE A 117 -14.57 10.19 0.69
CA PHE A 117 -14.94 9.02 -0.11
C PHE A 117 -13.71 8.20 -0.48
N ALA A 118 -13.84 6.88 -0.29
CA ALA A 118 -12.94 5.90 -0.88
C ALA A 118 -13.53 5.45 -2.22
N VAL A 119 -12.78 5.61 -3.30
CA VAL A 119 -13.24 5.29 -4.67
C VAL A 119 -12.18 4.53 -5.44
N GLU A 120 -12.62 3.54 -6.22
CA GLU A 120 -11.79 2.84 -7.18
C GLU A 120 -11.73 3.64 -8.48
N ILE A 121 -10.54 3.85 -9.01
CA ILE A 121 -10.31 4.51 -10.29
C ILE A 121 -9.65 3.59 -11.30
N LEU A 122 -9.98 3.82 -12.57
CA LEU A 122 -9.37 3.18 -13.73
C LEU A 122 -8.71 4.24 -14.63
N GLY A 123 -7.63 3.87 -15.29
CA GLY A 123 -6.99 4.70 -16.31
C GLY A 123 -5.58 5.13 -16.00
N LEU A 124 -4.98 4.61 -14.94
CA LEU A 124 -3.56 4.77 -14.65
C LEU A 124 -2.71 3.99 -15.66
N ASN A 125 -1.47 4.44 -15.87
CA ASN A 125 -0.49 3.78 -16.74
C ASN A 125 0.25 2.62 -16.06
N SER A 126 0.32 2.63 -14.74
CA SER A 126 0.96 1.59 -13.91
C SER A 126 0.28 1.51 -12.55
N VAL A 127 0.56 0.45 -11.81
CA VAL A 127 0.04 0.24 -10.46
C VAL A 127 0.84 1.09 -9.48
N PRO A 128 0.22 2.07 -8.77
CA PRO A 128 0.90 2.83 -7.72
C PRO A 128 1.11 1.97 -6.47
N ASN A 129 1.98 2.40 -5.55
CA ASN A 129 2.10 1.72 -4.26
C ASN A 129 1.03 2.22 -3.28
N ALA A 130 0.57 1.34 -2.39
CA ALA A 130 -0.29 1.72 -1.28
C ALA A 130 0.42 2.74 -0.38
N GLY A 131 -0.33 3.69 0.20
CA GLY A 131 0.24 4.76 1.02
C GLY A 131 0.84 5.93 0.23
N GLU A 132 0.99 5.83 -1.10
CA GLU A 132 1.45 6.97 -1.91
C GLU A 132 0.37 8.05 -2.01
N THR A 133 0.80 9.31 -2.07
CA THR A 133 -0.11 10.44 -2.29
C THR A 133 -0.56 10.51 -3.74
N PHE A 134 -1.83 10.82 -3.95
CA PHE A 134 -2.34 11.21 -5.25
C PHE A 134 -2.74 12.69 -5.29
N GLN A 135 -2.70 13.26 -6.48
CA GLN A 135 -3.19 14.61 -6.74
C GLN A 135 -3.69 14.75 -8.18
N VAL A 136 -4.73 15.55 -8.37
CA VAL A 136 -5.18 16.00 -9.69
C VAL A 136 -4.25 17.10 -10.18
N VAL A 137 -3.90 17.06 -11.46
CA VAL A 137 -3.07 18.06 -12.12
C VAL A 137 -3.76 18.62 -13.36
N LYS A 138 -3.30 19.76 -13.86
CA LYS A 138 -3.99 20.48 -14.96
C LYS A 138 -3.88 19.78 -16.32
N ASN A 139 -2.76 19.11 -16.55
CA ASN A 139 -2.47 18.51 -17.85
C ASN A 139 -1.48 17.35 -17.75
N ASP A 140 -1.38 16.58 -18.83
CA ASP A 140 -0.51 15.41 -18.96
C ASP A 140 0.98 15.76 -18.82
N LYS A 141 1.41 16.93 -19.28
CA LYS A 141 2.79 17.36 -19.19
C LYS A 141 3.21 17.53 -17.74
N GLU A 142 2.41 18.26 -16.95
CA GLU A 142 2.63 18.43 -15.50
C GLU A 142 2.62 17.09 -14.77
N ALA A 143 1.71 16.17 -15.15
CA ALA A 143 1.65 14.83 -14.59
C ALA A 143 2.97 14.08 -14.78
N ARG A 144 3.51 14.08 -15.98
CA ARG A 144 4.77 13.40 -16.32
C ARG A 144 5.98 14.01 -15.62
N GLU A 145 6.07 15.33 -15.56
CA GLU A 145 7.17 16.03 -14.86
C GLU A 145 7.19 15.67 -13.37
N ILE A 146 6.04 15.64 -12.71
CA ILE A 146 5.93 15.23 -11.30
C ILE A 146 6.29 13.76 -11.11
N ALA A 147 5.78 12.88 -11.98
CA ALA A 147 6.04 11.45 -11.89
C ALA A 147 7.53 11.14 -12.09
N GLU A 148 8.16 11.73 -13.10
CA GLU A 148 9.60 11.58 -13.37
C GLU A 148 10.46 12.09 -12.20
N TYR A 149 10.11 13.24 -11.64
CA TYR A 149 10.79 13.76 -10.45
C TYR A 149 10.70 12.79 -9.26
N ARG A 150 9.50 12.24 -9.00
CA ARG A 150 9.29 11.27 -7.92
C ARG A 150 10.03 9.96 -8.18
N GLU A 151 9.99 9.47 -9.42
CA GLU A 151 10.71 8.25 -9.82
C GLU A 151 12.22 8.39 -9.62
N ASN A 152 12.80 9.50 -10.07
CA ASN A 152 14.22 9.78 -9.90
C ASN A 152 14.61 9.86 -8.42
N LYS A 153 13.79 10.52 -7.61
CA LYS A 153 14.00 10.57 -6.14
C LYS A 153 13.92 9.20 -5.48
N LEU A 154 13.04 8.32 -5.95
CA LEU A 154 12.97 6.93 -5.47
C LEU A 154 14.19 6.12 -5.90
N LYS A 155 14.69 6.29 -7.13
CA LYS A 155 15.93 5.66 -7.62
C LYS A 155 17.13 6.09 -6.78
N ASP A 156 17.27 7.39 -6.52
CA ASP A 156 18.36 7.92 -5.69
C ASP A 156 18.33 7.34 -4.27
N ARG A 157 17.15 7.26 -3.66
CA ARG A 157 16.99 6.63 -2.33
C ARG A 157 17.34 5.15 -2.33
N LYS A 158 16.96 4.40 -3.38
CA LYS A 158 17.31 2.98 -3.52
C LYS A 158 18.82 2.80 -3.68
N VAL A 159 19.47 3.63 -4.48
CA VAL A 159 20.93 3.59 -4.67
C VAL A 159 21.67 3.88 -3.37
N LEU A 160 21.22 4.88 -2.58
CA LEU A 160 21.80 5.18 -1.27
C LEU A 160 21.63 4.00 -0.30
N LYS A 161 20.43 3.43 -0.19
CA LYS A 161 20.20 2.24 0.65
C LYS A 161 21.06 1.05 0.23
N GLN A 162 21.15 0.77 -1.06
CA GLN A 162 22.00 -0.32 -1.56
C GLN A 162 23.50 -0.09 -1.28
N ARG A 163 23.98 1.15 -1.27
CA ARG A 163 25.35 1.49 -0.86
C ARG A 163 25.56 1.22 0.62
N ASP A 164 24.63 1.65 1.48
CA ASP A 164 24.72 1.42 2.92
C ASP A 164 24.64 -0.07 3.25
N GLU A 165 23.73 -0.83 2.61
CA GLU A 165 23.62 -2.27 2.76
C GLU A 165 24.84 -3.01 2.23
N SER A 166 25.43 -2.58 1.10
CA SER A 166 26.64 -3.20 0.56
C SER A 166 27.87 -2.95 1.43
N LEU A 167 27.98 -1.77 2.05
CA LEU A 167 29.02 -1.48 3.03
C LEU A 167 28.83 -2.33 4.31
N GLY A 168 27.59 -2.46 4.81
CA GLY A 168 27.27 -3.34 5.92
C GLY A 168 27.60 -4.81 5.63
N ASN A 169 27.19 -5.31 4.47
CA ASN A 169 27.47 -6.68 4.03
C ASN A 169 28.97 -6.98 3.83
N ILE A 170 29.77 -5.99 3.40
CA ILE A 170 31.24 -6.14 3.30
C ILE A 170 31.84 -6.28 4.69
N PHE A 171 31.38 -5.54 5.69
CA PHE A 171 31.84 -5.68 7.07
C PHE A 171 31.37 -7.00 7.71
N GLU A 172 30.14 -7.45 7.46
CA GLU A 172 29.65 -8.75 7.92
C GLU A 172 30.32 -9.93 7.22
N SER A 173 30.61 -9.84 5.92
CA SER A 173 31.29 -10.90 5.17
C SER A 173 32.75 -11.09 5.57
N MET A 174 33.39 -10.09 6.15
CA MET A 174 34.73 -10.23 6.76
C MET A 174 34.72 -11.01 8.09
N GLY A 175 33.54 -11.20 8.70
CA GLY A 175 33.36 -11.89 9.99
C GLY A 175 32.66 -13.25 9.93
N GLN A 176 31.86 -13.55 8.89
CA GLN A 176 31.06 -14.78 8.83
C GLN A 176 30.93 -15.31 7.40
N SER A 177 31.81 -16.22 7.05
CA SER A 177 31.86 -16.84 5.72
C SER A 177 31.06 -18.13 5.63
N ASN A 178 29.73 -18.15 5.71
CA ASN A 178 28.93 -19.31 5.20
C ASN A 178 27.41 -19.18 5.34
N LYS A 179 26.87 -17.96 5.40
CA LYS A 179 25.43 -17.79 5.46
C LYS A 179 24.79 -18.18 4.12
N LYS A 180 23.87 -19.15 4.11
CA LYS A 180 23.13 -19.53 2.92
C LYS A 180 22.05 -18.47 2.62
N ILE A 181 22.04 -17.95 1.40
CA ILE A 181 21.06 -16.95 0.96
C ILE A 181 20.05 -17.63 0.03
N LEU A 182 18.76 -17.57 0.39
CA LEU A 182 17.67 -17.98 -0.48
C LEU A 182 17.16 -16.75 -1.25
N ASN A 183 17.41 -16.70 -2.55
CA ASN A 183 16.87 -15.67 -3.41
C ASN A 183 15.39 -15.95 -3.71
N VAL A 184 14.52 -14.94 -3.59
CA VAL A 184 13.08 -15.04 -3.81
C VAL A 184 12.59 -13.93 -4.73
N ILE A 185 11.75 -14.28 -5.69
CA ILE A 185 10.93 -13.36 -6.47
C ILE A 185 9.49 -13.52 -6.01
N LEU A 186 8.85 -12.44 -5.59
CA LEU A 186 7.50 -12.44 -5.07
C LEU A 186 6.52 -11.82 -6.07
N LYS A 187 5.41 -12.52 -6.33
CA LYS A 187 4.27 -11.99 -7.10
C LYS A 187 3.00 -12.13 -6.28
N SER A 188 2.19 -11.07 -6.20
CA SER A 188 0.92 -11.07 -5.48
C SER A 188 -0.19 -10.40 -6.30
N ASP A 189 -1.42 -10.59 -5.88
CA ASP A 189 -2.60 -9.97 -6.50
C ASP A 189 -2.68 -8.47 -6.24
N VAL A 190 -2.35 -8.03 -5.02
CA VAL A 190 -2.42 -6.62 -4.59
C VAL A 190 -1.10 -6.15 -3.95
N ALA A 191 -0.88 -4.83 -3.99
CA ALA A 191 0.35 -4.22 -3.51
C ALA A 191 0.55 -4.39 -1.99
N GLY A 192 -0.51 -4.22 -1.18
CA GLY A 192 -0.43 -4.36 0.27
C GLY A 192 -0.04 -5.77 0.72
N THR A 193 -0.56 -6.81 0.04
CA THR A 193 -0.17 -8.20 0.28
C THR A 193 1.31 -8.42 -0.04
N SER A 194 1.81 -7.85 -1.15
CA SER A 194 3.22 -7.93 -1.52
C SER A 194 4.12 -7.36 -0.42
N GLU A 195 3.80 -6.17 0.09
CA GLU A 195 4.56 -5.51 1.15
C GLU A 195 4.57 -6.31 2.45
N ALA A 196 3.40 -6.83 2.87
CA ALA A 196 3.29 -7.65 4.08
C ALA A 196 4.13 -8.93 3.99
N ILE A 197 4.10 -9.62 2.85
CA ILE A 197 4.89 -10.83 2.64
C ILE A 197 6.39 -10.50 2.58
N VAL A 198 6.79 -9.43 1.91
CA VAL A 198 8.20 -8.97 1.88
C VAL A 198 8.70 -8.67 3.28
N ALA A 199 7.91 -7.96 4.10
CA ALA A 199 8.27 -7.69 5.50
C ALA A 199 8.46 -8.99 6.30
N ALA A 200 7.48 -9.90 6.21
CA ALA A 200 7.55 -11.19 6.89
C ALA A 200 8.75 -12.05 6.43
N LEU A 201 9.06 -12.08 5.13
CA LEU A 201 10.19 -12.83 4.59
C LEU A 201 11.55 -12.24 5.01
N ASN A 202 11.65 -10.92 5.13
CA ASN A 202 12.87 -10.27 5.62
C ASN A 202 13.15 -10.56 7.10
N ASP A 203 12.09 -10.78 7.90
CA ASP A 203 12.21 -11.17 9.29
C ASP A 203 12.54 -12.66 9.47
N ILE A 204 12.39 -13.48 8.41
CA ILE A 204 12.76 -14.88 8.41
C ILE A 204 14.27 -14.99 8.15
N GLY A 205 15.03 -15.18 9.19
CA GLY A 205 16.46 -15.42 9.08
C GLY A 205 17.04 -15.89 10.41
N ASN A 206 18.11 -16.64 10.32
CA ASN A 206 18.92 -17.03 11.46
C ASN A 206 20.40 -16.84 11.14
N ASN A 207 21.26 -17.31 12.01
CA ASN A 207 22.72 -17.21 11.81
C ASN A 207 23.21 -17.99 10.58
N ASP A 208 22.49 -19.02 10.13
CA ASP A 208 22.91 -19.96 9.09
C ASP A 208 22.28 -19.66 7.71
N ALA A 209 21.09 -19.04 7.70
CA ALA A 209 20.35 -18.77 6.46
C ALA A 209 19.57 -17.45 6.51
N SER A 210 19.44 -16.80 5.35
CA SER A 210 18.61 -15.59 5.19
C SER A 210 17.88 -15.61 3.85
N VAL A 211 16.73 -14.92 3.80
CA VAL A 211 15.97 -14.72 2.57
C VAL A 211 16.36 -13.36 1.97
N LYS A 212 16.57 -13.32 0.66
CA LYS A 212 16.81 -12.10 -0.11
C LYS A 212 15.73 -11.94 -1.17
N ILE A 213 14.94 -10.90 -1.08
CA ILE A 213 13.95 -10.56 -2.11
C ILE A 213 14.68 -9.91 -3.29
N VAL A 214 14.76 -10.62 -4.42
CA VAL A 214 15.40 -10.16 -5.66
C VAL A 214 14.48 -9.20 -6.38
N ALA A 215 13.19 -9.55 -6.46
CA ALA A 215 12.16 -8.71 -7.05
C ALA A 215 10.81 -8.98 -6.40
N SER A 216 9.96 -7.97 -6.34
CA SER A 216 8.55 -8.09 -5.95
C SER A 216 7.68 -7.31 -6.92
N GLY A 217 6.44 -7.79 -7.15
CA GLY A 217 5.51 -7.12 -8.05
C GLY A 217 4.09 -7.63 -7.95
N VAL A 218 3.16 -6.86 -8.50
CA VAL A 218 1.73 -7.15 -8.55
C VAL A 218 1.36 -7.75 -9.90
N GLY A 219 0.45 -8.71 -9.90
CA GLY A 219 -0.05 -9.39 -11.09
C GLY A 219 0.51 -10.80 -11.28
N GLY A 220 0.20 -11.42 -12.43
CA GLY A 220 0.61 -12.79 -12.75
C GLY A 220 2.13 -12.98 -12.87
N ILE A 221 2.56 -14.23 -12.81
CA ILE A 221 3.96 -14.60 -13.05
C ILE A 221 4.19 -14.60 -14.56
N THR A 222 5.12 -13.76 -15.03
CA THR A 222 5.44 -13.57 -16.44
C THR A 222 6.70 -14.35 -16.86
N GLU A 223 6.90 -14.48 -18.17
CA GLU A 223 8.15 -15.04 -18.73
C GLU A 223 9.40 -14.26 -18.26
N SER A 224 9.29 -12.95 -18.13
CA SER A 224 10.37 -12.11 -17.60
C SER A 224 10.73 -12.46 -16.15
N ASP A 225 9.74 -12.78 -15.32
CA ASP A 225 9.97 -13.22 -13.94
C ASP A 225 10.68 -14.58 -13.92
N ALA A 226 10.28 -15.50 -14.81
CA ALA A 226 10.92 -16.80 -14.94
C ALA A 226 12.38 -16.68 -15.40
N ASN A 227 12.66 -15.82 -16.38
CA ASN A 227 14.03 -15.57 -16.86
C ASN A 227 14.89 -14.93 -15.76
N LEU A 228 14.34 -14.01 -14.99
CA LEU A 228 15.02 -13.42 -13.83
C LEU A 228 15.31 -14.47 -12.76
N ALA A 229 14.36 -15.38 -12.49
CA ALA A 229 14.54 -16.44 -11.52
C ALA A 229 15.68 -17.39 -11.90
N VAL A 230 15.76 -17.76 -13.17
CA VAL A 230 16.88 -18.58 -13.69
C VAL A 230 18.21 -17.83 -13.56
N ALA A 231 18.25 -16.55 -13.94
CA ALA A 231 19.48 -15.75 -13.89
C ALA A 231 20.00 -15.49 -12.46
N THR A 232 19.11 -15.48 -11.48
CA THR A 232 19.45 -15.17 -10.08
C THR A 232 19.38 -16.38 -9.16
N GLU A 233 19.12 -17.58 -9.70
CA GLU A 233 18.86 -18.81 -8.94
C GLU A 233 17.81 -18.59 -7.85
N ALA A 234 16.74 -17.85 -8.19
CA ALA A 234 15.71 -17.47 -7.25
C ALA A 234 14.49 -18.41 -7.33
N MET A 235 13.83 -18.62 -6.20
CA MET A 235 12.52 -19.25 -6.11
C MET A 235 11.43 -18.20 -6.42
N ILE A 236 10.43 -18.56 -7.24
CA ILE A 236 9.26 -17.71 -7.47
C ILE A 236 8.17 -18.11 -6.47
N LEU A 237 7.71 -17.12 -5.70
CA LEU A 237 6.58 -17.22 -4.79
C LEU A 237 5.39 -16.44 -5.39
N GLY A 238 4.30 -17.15 -5.69
CA GLY A 238 3.04 -16.55 -6.14
C GLY A 238 1.98 -16.61 -5.04
N PHE A 239 1.45 -15.46 -4.63
CA PHE A 239 0.34 -15.39 -3.70
C PHE A 239 -0.93 -14.94 -4.43
N ASN A 240 -1.93 -15.83 -4.47
CA ASN A 240 -3.20 -15.62 -5.16
C ASN A 240 -3.07 -15.18 -6.64
N VAL A 241 -1.98 -15.57 -7.29
CA VAL A 241 -1.71 -15.30 -8.71
C VAL A 241 -1.43 -16.59 -9.46
N ARG A 242 -1.59 -16.52 -10.79
CA ARG A 242 -1.29 -17.66 -11.69
C ARG A 242 -0.16 -17.24 -12.64
N SER A 243 0.51 -18.24 -13.21
CA SER A 243 1.42 -18.00 -14.34
C SER A 243 0.60 -17.56 -15.56
N ASP A 244 1.08 -16.56 -16.27
CA ASP A 244 0.62 -16.29 -17.62
C ASP A 244 1.19 -17.38 -18.54
N ASN A 245 0.35 -17.86 -19.50
CA ASN A 245 0.73 -18.92 -20.45
C ASN A 245 1.70 -18.36 -21.48
#